data_356cd48232dc30802e2c7a2922665c84
#
_entry.id   356cd48232dc30802e2c7a2922665c84
#
_cell.length_a   1.000
_cell.length_b   1.000
_cell.length_c   1.000
_cell.angle_alpha   90.00
_cell.angle_beta   90.00
_cell.angle_gamma   90.00
#
_symmetry.space_group_name_H-M   'P 1'
#
loop_
_entity.id
_entity.type
_entity.pdbx_description
1 polymer ?
#
loop_
_entity_poly.entity_id
_entity_poly.type
_entity_poly.pdbx_seq_one_letter_code
_entity_poly.pdbx_strand_id
1 'polypeptide(L)'
;LQKAVHMVRPGSRGLEGFELQQALIGDEREAPNDDLAKRLRVPTDQRLFAVQAAFERGVPLETVHDLTRIDRWFLSKMRRIARLRAAMEGMSDVGDLDLRALRKVKQAGFSDDQVAHYTNCLPDRARRHRLSLNLRPVVKQIDTLGAEFPACTNYLYMTYHGDESEDFDAKFRCRRRRMASAPVRGKRLSRWVHREMLRIRTRRRI
;
A
#
# COMPACT_ATOMS: atom_id res chain seq x y z
N LEU A 1 3.90 2.02 4.00
CA LEU A 1 3.23 1.75 5.28
C LEU A 1 2.16 0.67 5.13
N GLN A 2 1.12 0.81 4.28
CA GLN A 2 0.03 -0.16 4.07
C GLN A 2 0.54 -1.59 3.80
N LYS A 3 1.48 -1.75 2.85
CA LYS A 3 2.08 -3.06 2.54
C LYS A 3 2.82 -3.67 3.73
N ALA A 4 3.52 -2.86 4.52
CA ALA A 4 4.23 -3.32 5.70
C ALA A 4 3.26 -3.85 6.77
N VAL A 5 2.15 -3.14 6.99
CA VAL A 5 1.10 -3.59 7.93
C VAL A 5 0.51 -4.93 7.50
N HIS A 6 0.21 -5.11 6.20
CA HIS A 6 -0.26 -6.40 5.67
C HIS A 6 0.71 -7.56 5.89
N MET A 7 2.02 -7.29 5.88
CA MET A 7 3.05 -8.32 6.12
C MET A 7 3.13 -8.70 7.60
N VAL A 8 2.97 -7.73 8.50
CA VAL A 8 3.08 -7.93 9.95
C VAL A 8 1.81 -8.51 10.54
N ARG A 9 0.64 -8.13 10.03
CA ARG A 9 -0.68 -8.65 10.45
C ARG A 9 -1.39 -9.30 9.26
N PRO A 10 -1.13 -10.58 8.98
CA PRO A 10 -1.86 -11.32 7.96
C PRO A 10 -3.36 -11.37 8.31
N GLY A 11 -4.22 -11.00 7.35
CA GLY A 11 -5.66 -10.92 7.57
C GLY A 11 -6.19 -9.52 7.91
N SER A 12 -5.33 -8.57 8.31
CA SER A 12 -5.75 -7.16 8.40
C SER A 12 -5.94 -6.54 7.01
N ARG A 13 -6.85 -5.59 6.90
CA ARG A 13 -7.04 -4.82 5.67
C ARG A 13 -6.06 -3.64 5.55
N GLY A 14 -4.87 -3.75 6.11
CA GLY A 14 -3.85 -2.71 6.12
C GLY A 14 -3.95 -1.80 7.35
N LEU A 15 -3.63 -0.52 7.18
CA LEU A 15 -3.67 0.45 8.27
C LEU A 15 -5.11 0.92 8.48
N GLU A 16 -5.81 0.23 9.37
CA GLU A 16 -7.19 0.53 9.79
C GLU A 16 -7.22 0.74 11.30
N GLY A 17 -7.91 1.80 11.72
CA GLY A 17 -8.22 2.03 13.13
C GLY A 17 -9.39 1.18 13.67
N PHE A 18 -9.90 0.25 12.87
CA PHE A 18 -11.20 -0.43 13.07
C PHE A 18 -11.34 -1.16 14.42
N GLU A 19 -10.34 -1.92 14.85
CA GLU A 19 -10.42 -2.62 16.15
C GLU A 19 -10.50 -1.66 17.34
N LEU A 20 -9.86 -0.48 17.18
CA LEU A 20 -9.92 0.59 18.16
C LEU A 20 -11.22 1.41 18.05
N GLN A 21 -11.85 1.47 16.88
CA GLN A 21 -13.15 2.13 16.71
C GLN A 21 -14.25 1.42 17.47
N GLN A 22 -14.29 0.09 17.50
CA GLN A 22 -15.28 -0.67 18.27
C GLN A 22 -15.10 -0.49 19.78
N ALA A 23 -13.86 -0.38 20.25
CA ALA A 23 -13.57 -0.19 21.68
C ALA A 23 -13.80 1.26 22.16
N LEU A 24 -13.93 2.22 21.24
CA LEU A 24 -13.94 3.64 21.51
C LEU A 24 -15.24 4.32 21.04
N ILE A 25 -16.37 3.61 21.02
CA ILE A 25 -17.67 4.15 20.63
C ILE A 25 -18.06 5.26 21.64
N GLY A 26 -17.66 6.47 21.30
CA GLY A 26 -18.11 7.72 21.90
C GLY A 26 -18.26 8.75 20.77
N ASP A 27 -19.37 9.48 20.79
CA ASP A 27 -19.87 10.30 19.67
C ASP A 27 -19.16 11.67 19.52
N GLU A 28 -17.98 11.85 20.06
CA GLU A 28 -17.25 13.13 20.00
C GLU A 28 -16.26 13.16 18.83
N ARG A 29 -16.66 13.85 17.75
CA ARG A 29 -15.92 13.90 16.48
C ARG A 29 -14.71 14.85 16.45
N GLU A 30 -14.49 15.70 17.45
CA GLU A 30 -13.47 16.76 17.40
C GLU A 30 -12.35 16.65 18.43
N ALA A 31 -12.56 15.98 19.57
CA ALA A 31 -11.52 15.76 20.57
C ALA A 31 -11.28 14.26 20.79
N PRO A 32 -10.03 13.84 21.02
CA PRO A 32 -9.79 12.46 21.44
C PRO A 32 -10.40 12.27 22.83
N ASN A 33 -11.24 11.23 22.98
CA ASN A 33 -11.68 10.84 24.33
C ASN A 33 -10.45 10.44 25.17
N ASP A 34 -10.59 10.41 26.51
CA ASP A 34 -9.46 10.17 27.42
C ASP A 34 -8.74 8.85 27.12
N ASP A 35 -9.42 7.80 26.68
CA ASP A 35 -8.80 6.54 26.33
C ASP A 35 -7.96 6.64 25.05
N LEU A 36 -8.46 7.30 24.00
CA LEU A 36 -7.68 7.53 22.77
C LEU A 36 -6.47 8.44 23.06
N ALA A 37 -6.65 9.50 23.85
CA ALA A 37 -5.56 10.37 24.24
C ALA A 37 -4.48 9.61 25.02
N LYS A 38 -4.84 8.70 25.92
CA LYS A 38 -3.93 7.82 26.65
C LYS A 38 -3.17 6.90 25.69
N ARG A 39 -3.86 6.26 24.74
CA ARG A 39 -3.25 5.39 23.73
C ARG A 39 -2.32 6.12 22.77
N LEU A 40 -2.56 7.40 22.51
CA LEU A 40 -1.67 8.24 21.73
C LEU A 40 -0.42 8.63 22.50
N ARG A 41 -0.51 8.91 23.82
CA ARG A 41 0.63 9.28 24.67
C ARG A 41 1.56 8.11 24.93
N VAL A 42 1.01 6.92 25.21
CA VAL A 42 1.82 5.75 25.57
C VAL A 42 2.33 5.04 24.32
N PRO A 43 3.65 4.88 24.13
CA PRO A 43 4.23 4.21 22.97
C PRO A 43 4.08 2.69 23.09
N THR A 44 3.01 2.14 22.50
CA THR A 44 2.75 0.72 22.39
C THR A 44 2.80 0.26 20.92
N ASP A 45 2.79 -1.04 20.68
CA ASP A 45 2.64 -1.64 19.35
C ASP A 45 1.33 -1.23 18.66
N GLN A 46 0.29 -0.89 19.44
CA GLN A 46 -1.02 -0.44 18.96
C GLN A 46 -1.08 1.06 18.62
N ARG A 47 -0.05 1.84 18.99
CA ARG A 47 -0.05 3.29 18.81
C ARG A 47 -0.23 3.73 17.37
N LEU A 48 0.32 2.98 16.40
CA LEU A 48 0.15 3.26 14.97
C LEU A 48 -1.32 3.24 14.57
N PHE A 49 -2.08 2.29 15.05
CA PHE A 49 -3.52 2.15 14.78
C PHE A 49 -4.33 3.21 15.53
N ALA A 50 -3.90 3.61 16.75
CA ALA A 50 -4.51 4.70 17.48
C ALA A 50 -4.36 6.05 16.75
N VAL A 51 -3.19 6.32 16.16
CA VAL A 51 -2.96 7.50 15.30
C VAL A 51 -3.87 7.47 14.08
N GLN A 52 -4.02 6.31 13.44
CA GLN A 52 -4.91 6.17 12.29
C GLN A 52 -6.38 6.40 12.70
N ALA A 53 -6.83 5.81 13.81
CA ALA A 53 -8.18 6.00 14.35
C ALA A 53 -8.46 7.47 14.70
N ALA A 54 -7.47 8.20 15.24
CA ALA A 54 -7.60 9.62 15.50
C ALA A 54 -7.85 10.43 14.21
N PHE A 55 -7.10 10.13 13.14
CA PHE A 55 -7.32 10.81 11.86
C PHE A 55 -8.65 10.43 11.18
N GLU A 56 -9.12 9.20 11.35
CA GLU A 56 -10.43 8.75 10.86
C GLU A 56 -11.58 9.46 11.58
N ARG A 57 -11.37 9.86 12.83
CA ARG A 57 -12.31 10.70 13.62
C ARG A 57 -12.20 12.19 13.33
N GLY A 58 -11.25 12.61 12.51
CA GLY A 58 -11.05 14.01 12.17
C GLY A 58 -10.19 14.80 13.16
N VAL A 59 -9.55 14.14 14.14
CA VAL A 59 -8.65 14.82 15.11
C VAL A 59 -7.57 15.62 14.34
N PRO A 60 -7.35 16.91 14.70
CA PRO A 60 -6.34 17.73 14.04
C PRO A 60 -4.94 17.16 14.14
N LEU A 61 -4.13 17.36 13.10
CA LEU A 61 -2.76 16.85 13.05
C LEU A 61 -1.92 17.39 14.22
N GLU A 62 -2.09 18.66 14.56
CA GLU A 62 -1.34 19.29 15.65
C GLU A 62 -1.66 18.63 17.00
N THR A 63 -2.92 18.35 17.28
CA THR A 63 -3.33 17.62 18.49
C THR A 63 -2.67 16.25 18.57
N VAL A 64 -2.68 15.50 17.44
CA VAL A 64 -2.00 14.20 17.39
C VAL A 64 -0.49 14.35 17.57
N HIS A 65 0.11 15.38 16.97
CA HIS A 65 1.54 15.67 17.17
C HIS A 65 1.87 15.96 18.63
N ASP A 66 1.09 16.81 19.30
CA ASP A 66 1.31 17.20 20.68
C ASP A 66 1.22 16.01 21.66
N LEU A 67 0.28 15.11 21.40
CA LEU A 67 0.10 13.89 22.20
C LEU A 67 1.16 12.84 21.93
N THR A 68 1.59 12.68 20.67
CA THR A 68 2.44 11.56 20.25
C THR A 68 3.92 11.93 20.17
N ARG A 69 4.23 13.19 19.91
CA ARG A 69 5.56 13.72 19.55
C ARG A 69 6.14 13.09 18.27
N ILE A 70 5.28 12.47 17.44
CA ILE A 70 5.67 11.96 16.13
C ILE A 70 5.81 13.15 15.17
N ASP A 71 6.84 13.13 14.34
CA ASP A 71 7.09 14.20 13.37
C ASP A 71 5.89 14.42 12.43
N ARG A 72 5.59 15.68 12.15
CA ARG A 72 4.44 16.11 11.32
C ARG A 72 4.45 15.54 9.92
N TRP A 73 5.63 15.29 9.36
CA TRP A 73 5.75 14.71 8.03
C TRP A 73 5.15 13.30 7.98
N PHE A 74 5.48 12.44 8.96
CA PHE A 74 4.89 11.09 9.07
C PHE A 74 3.39 11.16 9.32
N LEU A 75 2.95 11.99 10.24
CA LEU A 75 1.53 12.20 10.55
C LEU A 75 0.75 12.68 9.31
N SER A 76 1.33 13.56 8.50
CA SER A 76 0.71 14.02 7.25
C SER A 76 0.47 12.89 6.25
N LYS A 77 1.41 11.93 6.17
CA LYS A 77 1.25 10.74 5.31
C LYS A 77 0.16 9.81 5.81
N MET A 78 0.04 9.61 7.12
CA MET A 78 -1.03 8.81 7.73
C MET A 78 -2.39 9.50 7.55
N ARG A 79 -2.48 10.81 7.80
CA ARG A 79 -3.71 11.59 7.55
C ARG A 79 -4.16 11.52 6.09
N ARG A 80 -3.21 11.48 5.13
CA ARG A 80 -3.55 11.28 3.72
C ARG A 80 -4.22 9.93 3.47
N ILE A 81 -3.79 8.86 4.13
CA ILE A 81 -4.41 7.53 4.03
C ILE A 81 -5.84 7.58 4.57
N ALA A 82 -6.07 8.18 5.76
CA ALA A 82 -7.40 8.35 6.34
C ALA A 82 -8.35 9.14 5.40
N ARG A 83 -7.87 10.24 4.82
CA ARG A 83 -8.65 11.04 3.87
C ARG A 83 -9.03 10.29 2.59
N LEU A 84 -8.10 9.49 2.04
CA LEU A 84 -8.38 8.69 0.84
C LEU A 84 -9.39 7.58 1.15
N ARG A 85 -9.31 6.99 2.34
CA ARG A 85 -10.30 6.02 2.82
C ARG A 85 -11.69 6.67 2.91
N ALA A 86 -11.83 7.76 3.64
CA ALA A 86 -13.10 8.48 3.81
C ALA A 86 -13.71 8.90 2.46
N ALA A 87 -12.85 9.32 1.50
CA ALA A 87 -13.32 9.66 0.16
C ALA A 87 -13.89 8.43 -0.59
N MET A 88 -13.33 7.24 -0.41
CA MET A 88 -13.84 6.00 -1.03
C MET A 88 -15.15 5.53 -0.34
N GLU A 89 -15.23 5.61 0.99
CA GLU A 89 -16.42 5.24 1.76
C GLU A 89 -17.65 6.13 1.42
N GLY A 90 -17.42 7.35 0.95
CA GLY A 90 -18.47 8.26 0.47
C GLY A 90 -18.93 8.01 -0.97
N MET A 91 -18.34 7.03 -1.69
CA MET A 91 -18.69 6.72 -3.08
C MET A 91 -19.74 5.62 -3.16
N SER A 92 -20.67 5.74 -4.12
CA SER A 92 -21.72 4.75 -4.33
C SER A 92 -21.22 3.51 -5.07
N ASP A 93 -20.22 3.68 -5.95
CA ASP A 93 -19.64 2.60 -6.76
C ASP A 93 -18.15 2.85 -7.05
N VAL A 94 -17.42 1.76 -7.29
CA VAL A 94 -16.03 1.81 -7.75
C VAL A 94 -15.87 2.51 -9.10
N GLY A 95 -16.92 2.54 -9.93
CA GLY A 95 -16.96 3.26 -11.20
C GLY A 95 -16.77 4.78 -11.07
N ASP A 96 -17.08 5.34 -9.90
CA ASP A 96 -16.92 6.77 -9.62
C ASP A 96 -15.43 7.18 -9.44
N LEU A 97 -14.54 6.19 -9.27
CA LEU A 97 -13.09 6.42 -9.20
C LEU A 97 -12.52 6.60 -10.60
N ASP A 98 -12.25 7.83 -10.99
CA ASP A 98 -11.51 8.13 -12.21
C ASP A 98 -10.04 7.63 -12.14
N LEU A 99 -9.34 7.64 -13.27
CA LEU A 99 -7.94 7.19 -13.35
C LEU A 99 -7.03 7.94 -12.35
N ARG A 100 -7.27 9.26 -12.18
CA ARG A 100 -6.44 10.10 -11.30
C ARG A 100 -6.67 9.77 -9.82
N ALA A 101 -7.92 9.61 -9.40
CA ALA A 101 -8.27 9.23 -8.04
C ALA A 101 -7.78 7.81 -7.72
N LEU A 102 -8.04 6.84 -8.61
CA LEU A 102 -7.60 5.47 -8.43
C LEU A 102 -6.07 5.35 -8.39
N ARG A 103 -5.33 6.11 -9.21
CA ARG A 103 -3.86 6.17 -9.16
C ARG A 103 -3.37 6.69 -7.80
N LYS A 104 -3.96 7.75 -7.24
CA LYS A 104 -3.63 8.27 -5.90
C LYS A 104 -3.86 7.23 -4.81
N VAL A 105 -4.97 6.51 -4.87
CA VAL A 105 -5.32 5.42 -3.95
C VAL A 105 -4.28 4.29 -4.05
N LYS A 106 -3.95 3.83 -5.25
CA LYS A 106 -2.96 2.77 -5.46
C LYS A 106 -1.55 3.21 -5.05
N GLN A 107 -1.17 4.45 -5.27
CA GLN A 107 0.10 5.03 -4.79
C GLN A 107 0.16 5.12 -3.26
N ALA A 108 -0.96 5.37 -2.59
CA ALA A 108 -1.03 5.33 -1.14
C ALA A 108 -0.94 3.90 -0.56
N GLY A 109 -0.99 2.87 -1.42
CA GLY A 109 -0.76 1.47 -1.07
C GLY A 109 -2.00 0.65 -0.79
N PHE A 110 -3.19 1.13 -1.15
CA PHE A 110 -4.42 0.36 -1.04
C PHE A 110 -4.44 -0.83 -2.00
N SER A 111 -4.83 -1.99 -1.53
CA SER A 111 -5.06 -3.19 -2.34
C SER A 111 -6.37 -3.08 -3.15
N ASP A 112 -6.58 -3.97 -4.12
CA ASP A 112 -7.87 -4.02 -4.82
C ASP A 112 -8.98 -4.50 -3.87
N ASP A 113 -8.65 -5.36 -2.90
CA ASP A 113 -9.58 -5.82 -1.87
C ASP A 113 -10.02 -4.69 -0.92
N GLN A 114 -9.09 -3.80 -0.53
CA GLN A 114 -9.42 -2.62 0.27
C GLN A 114 -10.30 -1.64 -0.50
N VAL A 115 -9.96 -1.35 -1.76
CA VAL A 115 -10.79 -0.49 -2.62
C VAL A 115 -12.19 -1.07 -2.73
N ALA A 116 -12.32 -2.36 -2.99
CA ALA A 116 -13.61 -3.05 -3.10
C ALA A 116 -14.43 -2.95 -1.80
N HIS A 117 -13.77 -3.12 -0.66
CA HIS A 117 -14.43 -2.99 0.65
C HIS A 117 -15.00 -1.60 0.89
N TYR A 118 -14.19 -0.55 0.64
CA TYR A 118 -14.63 0.83 0.89
C TYR A 118 -15.64 1.36 -0.14
N THR A 119 -15.67 0.80 -1.35
CA THR A 119 -16.66 1.13 -2.39
C THR A 119 -17.80 0.11 -2.45
N ASN A 120 -17.92 -0.76 -1.44
CA ASN A 120 -18.99 -1.75 -1.29
C ASN A 120 -19.18 -2.63 -2.56
N CYS A 121 -18.10 -3.09 -3.14
CA CYS A 121 -18.13 -3.95 -4.32
C CYS A 121 -17.28 -5.23 -4.15
N LEU A 122 -17.37 -6.15 -5.11
CA LEU A 122 -16.54 -7.35 -5.12
C LEU A 122 -15.09 -7.02 -5.53
N PRO A 123 -14.08 -7.68 -4.96
CA PRO A 123 -12.66 -7.49 -5.31
C PRO A 123 -12.36 -7.62 -6.81
N ASP A 124 -13.02 -8.55 -7.49
CA ASP A 124 -12.85 -8.74 -8.92
C ASP A 124 -13.43 -7.57 -9.75
N ARG A 125 -14.44 -6.86 -9.23
CA ARG A 125 -14.97 -5.66 -9.86
C ARG A 125 -14.00 -4.50 -9.76
N ALA A 126 -13.43 -4.24 -8.58
CA ALA A 126 -12.41 -3.22 -8.38
C ALA A 126 -11.16 -3.49 -9.25
N ARG A 127 -10.73 -4.76 -9.33
CA ARG A 127 -9.62 -5.16 -10.20
C ARG A 127 -9.94 -4.93 -11.69
N ARG A 128 -11.13 -5.32 -12.17
CA ARG A 128 -11.54 -5.11 -13.56
C ARG A 128 -11.61 -3.62 -13.89
N HIS A 129 -12.18 -2.80 -13.00
CA HIS A 129 -12.23 -1.35 -13.17
C HIS A 129 -10.81 -0.75 -13.28
N ARG A 130 -9.88 -1.15 -12.41
CA ARG A 130 -8.48 -0.71 -12.50
C ARG A 130 -7.82 -1.10 -13.83
N LEU A 131 -8.09 -2.31 -14.33
CA LEU A 131 -7.53 -2.80 -15.59
C LEU A 131 -8.16 -2.11 -16.81
N SER A 132 -9.46 -1.78 -16.77
CA SER A 132 -10.14 -1.03 -17.85
C SER A 132 -9.58 0.39 -17.99
N LEU A 133 -9.15 1.00 -16.89
CA LEU A 133 -8.43 2.28 -16.88
C LEU A 133 -6.93 2.15 -17.24
N ASN A 134 -6.49 0.96 -17.67
CA ASN A 134 -5.09 0.64 -17.96
C ASN A 134 -4.10 0.98 -16.82
N LEU A 135 -4.57 1.02 -15.58
CA LEU A 135 -3.73 1.30 -14.41
C LEU A 135 -3.06 0.01 -13.94
N ARG A 136 -1.79 -0.16 -14.29
CA ARG A 136 -0.98 -1.32 -13.92
C ARG A 136 0.21 -0.88 -13.08
N PRO A 137 0.69 -1.72 -12.14
CA PRO A 137 1.94 -1.43 -11.46
C PRO A 137 3.11 -1.59 -12.44
N VAL A 138 4.12 -0.79 -12.23
CA VAL A 138 5.41 -0.90 -12.93
C VAL A 138 6.40 -1.66 -12.06
N VAL A 139 7.36 -2.34 -12.70
CA VAL A 139 8.42 -3.08 -12.01
C VAL A 139 9.66 -2.20 -11.95
N LYS A 140 10.21 -2.03 -10.76
CA LYS A 140 11.43 -1.26 -10.51
C LYS A 140 12.45 -2.12 -9.78
N GLN A 141 13.71 -1.93 -10.11
CA GLN A 141 14.81 -2.50 -9.35
C GLN A 141 15.26 -1.49 -8.29
N ILE A 142 15.42 -1.94 -7.05
CA ILE A 142 15.98 -1.12 -5.99
C ILE A 142 17.44 -1.50 -5.83
N ASP A 143 18.30 -0.51 -5.97
CA ASP A 143 19.71 -0.64 -5.60
C ASP A 143 19.82 -0.63 -4.08
N THR A 144 20.25 -1.77 -3.50
CA THR A 144 20.37 -1.95 -2.06
C THR A 144 21.60 -1.29 -1.47
N LEU A 145 22.53 -0.81 -2.33
CA LEU A 145 23.80 -0.22 -1.93
C LEU A 145 23.87 1.30 -2.18
N GLY A 146 22.74 1.93 -2.51
CA GLY A 146 22.65 3.39 -2.69
C GLY A 146 23.53 3.92 -3.82
N ALA A 147 23.83 3.12 -4.84
CA ALA A 147 24.76 3.40 -5.94
C ALA A 147 26.23 3.59 -5.52
N GLU A 148 26.61 3.35 -4.27
CA GLU A 148 27.98 3.42 -3.79
C GLU A 148 28.83 2.27 -4.35
N PHE A 149 28.22 1.08 -4.51
CA PHE A 149 28.85 -0.10 -5.09
C PHE A 149 27.92 -0.78 -6.10
N PRO A 150 28.46 -1.51 -7.10
CA PRO A 150 27.62 -2.27 -8.02
C PRO A 150 26.81 -3.33 -7.28
N ALA A 151 25.50 -3.18 -7.24
CA ALA A 151 24.61 -4.16 -6.62
C ALA A 151 24.61 -5.47 -7.41
N CYS A 152 24.92 -6.58 -6.73
CA CYS A 152 24.88 -7.92 -7.31
C CYS A 152 23.52 -8.61 -7.13
N THR A 153 22.62 -8.03 -6.36
CA THR A 153 21.32 -8.57 -6.02
C THR A 153 20.22 -7.92 -6.86
N ASN A 154 19.29 -8.73 -7.38
CA ASN A 154 18.19 -8.27 -8.21
C ASN A 154 16.91 -8.26 -7.37
N TYR A 155 16.76 -7.25 -6.52
CA TYR A 155 15.50 -7.02 -5.83
C TYR A 155 14.56 -6.22 -6.73
N LEU A 156 13.45 -6.83 -7.12
CA LEU A 156 12.41 -6.25 -7.95
C LEU A 156 11.20 -5.91 -7.12
N TYR A 157 10.68 -4.70 -7.32
CA TYR A 157 9.50 -4.19 -6.63
C TYR A 157 8.43 -3.76 -7.62
N MET A 158 7.19 -4.10 -7.34
CA MET A 158 6.05 -3.57 -8.07
C MET A 158 5.53 -2.32 -7.35
N THR A 159 5.37 -1.23 -8.11
CA THR A 159 4.92 0.05 -7.59
C THR A 159 3.98 0.75 -8.57
N TYR A 160 3.12 1.63 -8.04
CA TYR A 160 2.32 2.55 -8.85
C TYR A 160 2.97 3.95 -8.95
N HIS A 161 4.19 4.09 -8.42
CA HIS A 161 5.03 5.27 -8.58
C HIS A 161 5.97 5.07 -9.78
N GLY A 162 5.75 5.81 -10.84
CA GLY A 162 6.47 5.71 -12.10
C GLY A 162 5.54 5.41 -13.27
N ASP A 163 6.02 5.71 -14.46
CA ASP A 163 5.23 5.58 -15.68
C ASP A 163 5.59 4.32 -16.47
N GLU A 164 6.83 3.86 -16.38
CA GLU A 164 7.33 2.71 -17.12
C GLU A 164 8.06 1.71 -16.23
N SER A 165 8.04 0.44 -16.64
CA SER A 165 8.87 -0.60 -16.05
C SER A 165 10.31 -0.44 -16.53
N GLU A 166 11.28 -0.72 -15.67
CA GLU A 166 12.68 -0.74 -16.07
C GLU A 166 12.94 -1.87 -17.06
N ASP A 167 13.79 -1.60 -18.07
CA ASP A 167 14.28 -2.64 -18.97
C ASP A 167 15.39 -3.45 -18.26
N PHE A 168 15.00 -4.56 -17.68
CA PHE A 168 15.94 -5.46 -17.00
C PHE A 168 16.82 -6.22 -17.97
N ASP A 169 16.39 -6.42 -19.21
CA ASP A 169 17.16 -7.16 -20.22
C ASP A 169 18.45 -6.43 -20.59
N ALA A 170 18.43 -5.10 -20.66
CA ALA A 170 19.61 -4.30 -20.93
C ALA A 170 20.68 -4.41 -19.82
N LYS A 171 20.24 -4.37 -18.55
CA LYS A 171 21.12 -4.51 -17.37
C LYS A 171 21.68 -5.92 -17.23
N PHE A 172 20.92 -6.96 -17.57
CA PHE A 172 21.37 -8.34 -17.56
C PHE A 172 22.34 -8.69 -18.70
N ARG A 173 22.23 -8.07 -19.87
CA ARG A 173 23.14 -8.29 -21.00
C ARG A 173 24.57 -7.84 -20.68
N CYS A 174 24.74 -6.78 -19.91
CA CYS A 174 26.08 -6.32 -19.51
C CYS A 174 26.85 -7.34 -18.67
N ARG A 175 26.15 -8.17 -17.89
CA ARG A 175 26.74 -9.22 -17.04
C ARG A 175 27.05 -10.52 -17.78
N ARG A 176 26.23 -10.88 -18.79
CA ARG A 176 26.43 -12.11 -19.58
C ARG A 176 27.62 -12.06 -20.55
N ARG A 177 28.03 -10.85 -20.96
CA ARG A 177 29.24 -10.73 -21.80
C ARG A 177 30.54 -11.14 -21.10
N ARG A 178 30.55 -11.26 -19.76
CA ARG A 178 31.70 -11.78 -18.99
C ARG A 178 31.62 -13.27 -18.65
N MET A 179 30.49 -13.92 -18.86
CA MET A 179 30.35 -15.38 -18.72
C MET A 179 29.69 -15.93 -19.97
N ALA A 180 30.46 -16.65 -20.77
CA ALA A 180 30.16 -17.14 -22.10
C ALA A 180 28.73 -17.70 -22.31
N SER A 181 28.14 -17.30 -23.45
CA SER A 181 27.29 -18.04 -24.37
C SER A 181 26.02 -18.74 -23.87
N ALA A 182 24.85 -18.09 -24.06
CA ALA A 182 23.66 -18.61 -24.75
C ALA A 182 22.52 -17.56 -24.76
N PRO A 183 21.80 -17.33 -25.88
CA PRO A 183 20.74 -16.33 -25.93
C PRO A 183 19.44 -16.91 -25.35
N VAL A 184 18.92 -16.29 -24.30
CA VAL A 184 17.56 -16.56 -23.83
C VAL A 184 16.64 -15.46 -24.38
N ARG A 185 15.77 -15.86 -25.30
CA ARG A 185 14.77 -14.98 -25.93
C ARG A 185 13.81 -14.38 -24.91
N GLY A 186 13.67 -13.05 -24.96
CA GLY A 186 12.94 -12.18 -24.03
C GLY A 186 11.42 -12.35 -23.86
N LYS A 187 10.84 -13.51 -24.18
CA LYS A 187 9.38 -13.76 -24.01
C LYS A 187 9.01 -14.61 -22.78
N ARG A 188 9.96 -15.03 -21.96
CA ARG A 188 9.67 -15.96 -20.85
C ARG A 188 9.50 -15.31 -19.47
N LEU A 189 10.01 -14.12 -19.24
CA LEU A 189 9.93 -13.49 -17.90
C LEU A 189 8.51 -13.02 -17.56
N SER A 190 7.77 -12.46 -18.50
CA SER A 190 6.36 -12.08 -18.26
C SER A 190 5.45 -13.29 -17.98
N ARG A 191 5.75 -14.44 -18.59
CA ARG A 191 5.04 -15.71 -18.33
C ARG A 191 5.44 -16.34 -17.00
N TRP A 192 6.68 -16.15 -16.55
CA TRP A 192 7.17 -16.75 -15.31
C TRP A 192 6.60 -16.01 -14.08
N VAL A 193 6.63 -14.68 -14.08
CA VAL A 193 6.00 -13.86 -13.04
C VAL A 193 4.48 -14.15 -12.96
N HIS A 194 3.84 -14.35 -14.12
CA HIS A 194 2.41 -14.66 -14.17
C HIS A 194 2.09 -16.09 -13.66
N ARG A 195 2.95 -17.09 -13.96
CA ARG A 195 2.81 -18.47 -13.48
C ARG A 195 3.09 -18.61 -11.99
N GLU A 196 4.08 -17.92 -11.47
CA GLU A 196 4.43 -18.03 -10.05
C GLU A 196 3.41 -17.33 -9.16
N MET A 197 2.84 -16.21 -9.62
CA MET A 197 1.68 -15.58 -8.98
C MET A 197 0.44 -16.49 -8.94
N LEU A 198 0.22 -17.31 -9.97
CA LEU A 198 -0.88 -18.29 -9.99
C LEU A 198 -0.61 -19.49 -9.07
N ARG A 199 0.63 -19.98 -8.94
CA ARG A 199 1.01 -21.08 -8.05
C ARG A 199 0.85 -20.73 -6.56
N ILE A 200 1.11 -19.49 -6.17
CA ILE A 200 0.92 -19.04 -4.78
C ILE A 200 -0.57 -19.02 -4.42
N ARG A 201 -1.45 -18.81 -5.41
CA ARG A 201 -2.91 -18.77 -5.21
C ARG A 201 -3.54 -20.16 -5.01
N THR A 202 -2.97 -21.21 -5.62
CA THR A 202 -3.51 -22.60 -5.52
C THR A 202 -3.09 -23.32 -4.26
N ARG A 203 -2.00 -22.95 -3.58
CA ARG A 203 -1.56 -23.56 -2.31
C ARG A 203 -2.30 -23.07 -1.06
N ARG A 204 -3.22 -22.12 -1.17
CA ARG A 204 -4.06 -21.61 -0.05
C ARG A 204 -5.49 -22.16 -0.04
N ARG A 205 -5.78 -23.22 -0.79
CA ARG A 205 -7.10 -23.88 -0.81
C ARG A 205 -7.03 -25.39 -0.47
N ILE A 206 -6.15 -25.76 0.45
CA ILE A 206 -6.20 -27.05 1.15
C ILE A 206 -6.01 -26.75 2.63
#